data_50852b01d47eebdadfd01244153476ae
#
_entry.id   50852b01d47eebdadfd01244153476ae
#
_cell.length_a   1.000
_cell.length_b   1.000
_cell.length_c   1.000
_cell.angle_alpha   90.00
_cell.angle_beta   90.00
_cell.angle_gamma   90.00
#
_symmetry.space_group_name_H-M   'P 1'
#
loop_
_entity.id
_entity.type
_entity.pdbx_description
1 polymer ?
#
loop_
_entity_poly.entity_id
_entity_poly.type
_entity_poly.pdbx_seq_one_letter_code
_entity_poly.pdbx_strand_id
1 'polypeptide(L)'
;MIGSDTCHFADTYNAGQRGQMRIEMHAVDSFYSGKLNYYSPYYRQVSLQSWSSTETALARLPLAMSDCVRSWDYYIKHLNQGRPFILAGFSQGAHAMLEIMKRMPDDVADRMVAAYFIGYRIT
;
A
#
# COMPACT_ATOMS: atom_id res chain seq x y z
N MET A 1 -0.35 -10.96 -0.08
CA MET A 1 -1.81 -10.83 0.16
C MET A 1 -2.24 -11.87 1.19
N ILE A 2 -2.95 -11.48 2.23
CA ILE A 2 -3.35 -12.37 3.33
C ILE A 2 -4.58 -13.16 2.92
N GLY A 3 -4.52 -14.48 2.99
CA GLY A 3 -5.67 -15.39 2.87
C GLY A 3 -6.26 -15.68 4.25
N SER A 4 -7.58 -15.62 4.37
CA SER A 4 -8.31 -16.02 5.57
C SER A 4 -9.70 -16.46 5.16
N ASP A 5 -10.10 -17.65 5.58
CA ASP A 5 -11.40 -18.23 5.23
C ASP A 5 -12.60 -17.50 5.87
N THR A 6 -12.36 -16.64 6.83
CA THR A 6 -13.41 -15.95 7.60
C THR A 6 -13.32 -14.44 7.56
N CYS A 7 -12.23 -13.86 7.06
CA CYS A 7 -12.03 -12.41 7.04
C CYS A 7 -12.11 -11.83 5.63
N HIS A 8 -12.84 -10.73 5.50
CA HIS A 8 -12.93 -9.98 4.25
C HIS A 8 -11.76 -8.99 4.08
N PHE A 9 -11.15 -8.61 5.20
CA PHE A 9 -10.01 -7.72 5.30
C PHE A 9 -8.93 -8.32 6.20
N ALA A 10 -7.68 -7.90 5.99
CA ALA A 10 -6.61 -8.18 6.92
C ALA A 10 -6.89 -7.49 8.27
N ASP A 11 -6.69 -8.22 9.36
CA ASP A 11 -6.72 -7.66 10.70
C ASP A 11 -5.35 -7.10 11.06
N THR A 12 -5.24 -5.78 11.04
CA THR A 12 -3.99 -5.07 11.31
C THR A 12 -3.57 -5.11 12.79
N TYR A 13 -4.41 -5.62 13.67
CA TYR A 13 -4.09 -5.85 15.07
C TYR A 13 -3.68 -7.30 15.35
N ASN A 14 -3.96 -8.23 14.45
CA ASN A 14 -3.57 -9.63 14.60
C ASN A 14 -2.06 -9.81 14.42
N ALA A 15 -1.39 -10.33 15.45
CA ALA A 15 0.07 -10.49 15.45
C ALA A 15 0.59 -11.44 14.36
N GLY A 16 -0.15 -12.51 14.05
CA GLY A 16 0.21 -13.45 12.99
C GLY A 16 0.13 -12.82 11.59
N GLN A 17 -0.95 -12.08 11.30
CA GLN A 17 -1.11 -11.37 10.04
C GLN A 17 -0.08 -10.25 9.89
N ARG A 18 0.22 -9.52 10.95
CA ARG A 18 1.33 -8.54 10.95
C ARG A 18 2.68 -9.19 10.69
N GLY A 19 2.91 -10.38 11.25
CA GLY A 19 4.13 -11.16 11.00
C GLY A 19 4.29 -11.49 9.52
N GLN A 20 3.23 -11.93 8.86
CA GLN A 20 3.19 -12.22 7.44
C GLN A 20 3.49 -10.97 6.59
N MET A 21 2.83 -9.84 6.89
CA MET A 21 3.10 -8.57 6.23
C MET A 21 4.56 -8.12 6.40
N ARG A 22 5.13 -8.31 7.59
CA ARG A 22 6.53 -7.97 7.88
C ARG A 22 7.53 -8.73 7.03
N ILE A 23 7.27 -10.01 6.75
CA ILE A 23 8.13 -10.80 5.86
C ILE A 23 8.17 -10.18 4.47
N GLU A 24 7.03 -9.80 3.92
CA GLU A 24 6.93 -9.13 2.63
C GLU A 24 7.65 -7.76 2.65
N MET A 25 7.46 -6.98 3.70
CA MET A 25 8.13 -5.69 3.89
C MET A 25 9.64 -5.83 3.94
N HIS A 26 10.17 -6.81 4.68
CA HIS A 26 11.59 -7.07 4.76
C HIS A 26 12.20 -7.49 3.42
N ALA A 27 11.48 -8.27 2.62
CA ALA A 27 11.93 -8.67 1.30
C ALA A 27 12.09 -7.44 0.38
N VAL A 28 11.15 -6.50 0.42
CA VAL A 28 11.21 -5.26 -0.36
C VAL A 28 12.31 -4.34 0.16
N ASP A 29 12.42 -4.14 1.48
CA ASP A 29 13.47 -3.32 2.09
C ASP A 29 14.88 -3.85 1.75
N SER A 30 15.07 -5.16 1.80
CA SER A 30 16.33 -5.83 1.43
C SER A 30 16.70 -5.59 -0.03
N PHE A 31 15.74 -5.46 -0.93
CA PHE A 31 15.98 -5.15 -2.34
C PHE A 31 16.71 -3.81 -2.52
N TYR A 32 16.41 -2.82 -1.70
CA TYR A 32 17.06 -1.52 -1.71
C TYR A 32 18.34 -1.45 -0.88
N SER A 33 18.76 -2.57 -0.26
CA SER A 33 20.05 -2.72 0.45
C SER A 33 20.29 -1.64 1.51
N GLY A 34 19.26 -1.19 2.22
CA GLY A 34 19.38 -0.17 3.27
C GLY A 34 19.79 1.23 2.80
N LYS A 35 19.80 1.48 1.49
CA LYS A 35 20.17 2.79 0.91
C LYS A 35 19.03 3.80 0.95
N LEU A 36 17.80 3.35 1.20
CA LEU A 36 16.60 4.17 1.27
C LEU A 36 15.92 3.98 2.63
N ASN A 37 15.29 5.04 3.11
CA ASN A 37 14.35 4.92 4.21
C ASN A 37 13.08 4.26 3.69
N TYR A 38 12.78 3.06 4.17
CA TYR A 38 11.63 2.28 3.74
C TYR A 38 10.44 2.49 4.69
N TYR A 39 9.28 2.78 4.13
CA TYR A 39 8.02 2.94 4.85
C TYR A 39 6.94 2.09 4.20
N SER A 40 6.26 1.28 4.97
CA SER A 40 5.12 0.48 4.51
C SER A 40 4.04 0.45 5.59
N PRO A 41 2.79 0.84 5.26
CA PRO A 41 1.72 0.82 6.23
C PRO A 41 1.19 -0.59 6.45
N TYR A 42 0.75 -0.87 7.66
CA TYR A 42 -0.25 -1.90 7.87
C TYR A 42 -1.61 -1.33 7.51
N TYR A 43 -2.30 -1.95 6.58
CA TYR A 43 -3.63 -1.52 6.17
C TYR A 43 -4.57 -2.71 6.03
N ARG A 44 -5.86 -2.46 6.06
CA ARG A 44 -6.89 -3.49 5.91
C ARG A 44 -6.98 -3.96 4.46
N GLN A 45 -6.01 -4.78 4.06
CA GLN A 45 -5.98 -5.38 2.73
C GLN A 45 -7.24 -6.20 2.48
N VAL A 46 -7.80 -6.09 1.29
CA VAL A 46 -8.88 -6.97 0.86
C VAL A 46 -8.32 -8.38 0.72
N SER A 47 -8.98 -9.35 1.35
CA SER A 47 -8.51 -10.74 1.37
C SER A 47 -8.57 -11.40 -0.01
N LEU A 48 -7.78 -12.45 -0.21
CA LEU A 48 -7.79 -13.24 -1.45
C LEU A 48 -9.16 -13.80 -1.77
N GLN A 49 -9.92 -14.25 -0.77
CA GLN A 49 -11.27 -14.76 -0.95
C GLN A 49 -12.22 -13.72 -1.54
N SER A 50 -12.01 -12.45 -1.20
CA SER A 50 -12.82 -11.36 -1.77
C SER A 50 -12.66 -11.22 -3.28
N TRP A 51 -11.52 -11.62 -3.82
CA TRP A 51 -11.22 -11.58 -5.26
C TRP A 51 -11.84 -12.75 -6.05
N SER A 52 -12.51 -13.68 -5.39
CA SER A 52 -13.32 -14.70 -6.06
C SER A 52 -14.52 -14.10 -6.82
N SER A 53 -14.94 -12.89 -6.44
CA SER A 53 -15.96 -12.11 -7.13
C SER A 53 -15.46 -10.68 -7.31
N THR A 54 -15.44 -10.22 -8.55
CA THR A 54 -15.07 -8.83 -8.88
C THR A 54 -15.94 -7.80 -8.15
N GLU A 55 -17.25 -8.04 -8.11
CA GLU A 55 -18.20 -7.18 -7.42
C GLU A 55 -17.86 -7.05 -5.93
N THR A 56 -17.60 -8.17 -5.26
CA THR A 56 -17.22 -8.20 -3.84
C THR A 56 -15.91 -7.46 -3.60
N ALA A 57 -14.91 -7.67 -4.45
CA ALA A 57 -13.62 -6.99 -4.33
C ALA A 57 -13.77 -5.47 -4.51
N LEU A 58 -14.50 -5.04 -5.53
CA LEU A 58 -14.75 -3.62 -5.79
C LEU A 58 -15.52 -2.94 -4.65
N ALA A 59 -16.48 -3.62 -4.02
CA ALA A 59 -17.21 -3.08 -2.87
C ALA A 59 -16.31 -2.87 -1.64
N ARG A 60 -15.23 -3.65 -1.50
CA ARG A 60 -14.32 -3.61 -0.34
C ARG A 60 -13.10 -2.73 -0.54
N LEU A 61 -12.68 -2.50 -1.77
CA LEU A 61 -11.51 -1.68 -2.08
C LEU A 61 -11.53 -0.28 -1.47
N PRO A 62 -12.64 0.48 -1.44
CA PRO A 62 -12.63 1.84 -0.91
C PRO A 62 -12.12 1.94 0.53
N LEU A 63 -12.45 0.97 1.38
CA LEU A 63 -11.98 0.95 2.76
C LEU A 63 -10.47 0.73 2.84
N ALA A 64 -9.95 -0.23 2.10
CA ALA A 64 -8.50 -0.50 2.04
C ALA A 64 -7.75 0.71 1.47
N MET A 65 -8.28 1.35 0.43
CA MET A 65 -7.69 2.54 -0.18
C MET A 65 -7.69 3.73 0.77
N SER A 66 -8.75 3.90 1.56
CA SER A 66 -8.82 4.97 2.57
C SER A 66 -7.72 4.83 3.63
N ASP A 67 -7.40 3.61 4.03
CA ASP A 67 -6.29 3.35 4.96
C ASP A 67 -4.94 3.75 4.35
N CYS A 68 -4.73 3.41 3.08
CA CYS A 68 -3.50 3.76 2.37
C CYS A 68 -3.36 5.28 2.20
N VAL A 69 -4.43 5.98 1.85
CA VAL A 69 -4.43 7.45 1.71
C VAL A 69 -4.12 8.11 3.05
N ARG A 70 -4.76 7.68 4.14
CA ARG A 70 -4.47 8.22 5.49
C ARG A 70 -3.03 7.96 5.92
N SER A 71 -2.49 6.78 5.59
CA SER A 71 -1.08 6.46 5.87
C SER A 71 -0.13 7.34 5.07
N TRP A 72 -0.48 7.63 3.82
CA TRP A 72 0.25 8.56 2.97
C TRP A 72 0.25 9.98 3.55
N ASP A 73 -0.91 10.49 3.95
CA ASP A 73 -1.03 11.83 4.55
C ASP A 73 -0.18 11.94 5.81
N TYR A 74 -0.19 10.89 6.65
CA TYR A 74 0.66 10.82 7.83
C TYR A 74 2.16 10.83 7.46
N TYR A 75 2.54 10.03 6.46
CA TYR A 75 3.93 9.98 5.98
C TYR A 75 4.42 11.35 5.50
N ILE A 76 3.67 12.02 4.65
CA ILE A 76 4.03 13.33 4.13
C ILE A 76 4.13 14.36 5.25
N LYS A 77 3.18 14.35 6.18
CA LYS A 77 3.11 15.33 7.25
C LYS A 77 4.19 15.15 8.33
N HIS A 78 4.53 13.90 8.65
CA HIS A 78 5.34 13.62 9.85
C HIS A 78 6.68 12.94 9.57
N LEU A 79 6.84 12.24 8.45
CA LEU A 79 8.00 11.39 8.21
C LEU A 79 8.84 11.81 6.99
N ASN A 80 8.23 12.36 5.96
CA ASN A 80 8.92 12.69 4.72
C ASN A 80 9.91 13.85 4.87
N GLN A 81 9.57 14.87 5.63
CA GLN A 81 10.44 16.05 5.87
C GLN A 81 10.91 16.74 4.58
N GLY A 82 10.06 16.81 3.57
CA GLY A 82 10.38 17.44 2.29
C GLY A 82 11.36 16.67 1.40
N ARG A 83 11.74 15.44 1.75
CA ARG A 83 12.69 14.63 0.98
C ARG A 83 12.08 14.10 -0.30
N PRO A 84 12.91 13.86 -1.35
CA PRO A 84 12.49 13.07 -2.50
C PRO A 84 12.02 11.67 -2.08
N PHE A 85 11.08 11.10 -2.82
CA PHE A 85 10.53 9.79 -2.52
C PHE A 85 10.22 8.97 -3.77
N ILE A 86 10.09 7.68 -3.58
CA ILE A 86 9.64 6.71 -4.58
C ILE A 86 8.36 6.06 -4.06
N LEU A 87 7.35 5.94 -4.90
CA LEU A 87 6.17 5.13 -4.64
C LEU A 87 6.35 3.75 -5.26
N ALA A 88 5.98 2.70 -4.53
CA ALA A 88 5.98 1.35 -5.06
C ALA A 88 4.76 0.59 -4.56
N GLY A 89 4.06 -0.07 -5.46
CA GLY A 89 2.90 -0.89 -5.14
C GLY A 89 2.79 -2.11 -6.04
N PHE A 90 2.40 -3.23 -5.44
CA PHE A 90 2.15 -4.49 -6.14
C PHE A 90 0.67 -4.84 -6.05
N SER A 91 0.05 -5.19 -7.20
CA SER A 91 -1.35 -5.62 -7.27
C SER A 91 -2.29 -4.61 -6.60
N GLN A 92 -2.96 -4.98 -5.51
CA GLN A 92 -3.79 -4.07 -4.70
C GLN A 92 -3.03 -2.84 -4.21
N GLY A 93 -1.74 -2.98 -3.88
CA GLY A 93 -0.88 -1.86 -3.52
C GLY A 93 -0.63 -0.89 -4.68
N ALA A 94 -0.57 -1.37 -5.92
CA ALA A 94 -0.49 -0.50 -7.10
C ALA A 94 -1.78 0.33 -7.27
N HIS A 95 -2.94 -0.24 -7.00
CA HIS A 95 -4.19 0.52 -6.96
C HIS A 95 -4.15 1.63 -5.90
N ALA A 96 -3.64 1.33 -4.71
CA ALA A 96 -3.48 2.33 -3.66
C ALA A 96 -2.57 3.48 -4.09
N MET A 97 -1.48 3.20 -4.80
CA MET A 97 -0.58 4.24 -5.33
C MET A 97 -1.29 5.17 -6.32
N LEU A 98 -2.15 4.63 -7.19
CA LEU A 98 -2.96 5.45 -8.11
C LEU A 98 -3.92 6.38 -7.34
N GLU A 99 -4.56 5.88 -6.29
CA GLU A 99 -5.46 6.70 -5.47
C GLU A 99 -4.72 7.81 -4.72
N ILE A 100 -3.50 7.55 -4.29
CA ILE A 100 -2.60 8.55 -3.68
C ILE A 100 -2.21 9.61 -4.73
N MET A 101 -1.76 9.18 -5.90
CA MET A 101 -1.30 10.10 -6.95
C MET A 101 -2.41 11.03 -7.45
N LYS A 102 -3.65 10.54 -7.56
CA LYS A 102 -4.79 11.39 -7.96
C LYS A 102 -5.07 12.55 -7.00
N ARG A 103 -4.60 12.45 -5.76
CA ARG A 103 -4.82 13.44 -4.69
C ARG A 103 -3.56 14.21 -4.31
N MET A 104 -2.44 13.89 -4.98
CA MET A 104 -1.14 14.47 -4.65
C MET A 104 -1.08 15.93 -5.09
N PRO A 105 -0.77 16.87 -4.19
CA PRO A 105 -0.52 18.26 -4.57
C PRO A 105 0.74 18.37 -5.44
N ASP A 106 0.78 19.39 -6.30
CA ASP A 106 1.88 19.58 -7.26
C ASP A 106 3.24 19.71 -6.58
N ASP A 107 3.33 20.46 -5.48
CA ASP A 107 4.56 20.64 -4.71
C ASP A 107 5.08 19.33 -4.06
N VAL A 108 4.19 18.38 -3.81
CA VAL A 108 4.55 17.04 -3.35
C VAL A 108 4.96 16.18 -4.55
N ALA A 109 4.23 16.25 -5.65
CA ALA A 109 4.50 15.49 -6.87
C ALA A 109 5.88 15.83 -7.44
N ASP A 110 6.31 17.09 -7.37
CA ASP A 110 7.63 17.54 -7.82
C ASP A 110 8.80 16.85 -7.10
N ARG A 111 8.56 16.26 -5.93
CA ARG A 111 9.56 15.51 -5.17
C ARG A 111 9.55 14.01 -5.44
N MET A 112 8.58 13.53 -6.22
CA MET A 112 8.49 12.12 -6.58
C MET A 112 9.52 11.77 -7.66
N VAL A 113 10.46 10.89 -7.32
CA VAL A 113 11.54 10.46 -8.22
C VAL A 113 11.04 9.38 -9.19
N ALA A 114 10.23 8.45 -8.72
CA ALA A 114 9.67 7.36 -9.51
C ALA A 114 8.41 6.80 -8.87
N ALA A 115 7.59 6.12 -9.68
CA ALA A 115 6.47 5.32 -9.21
C ALA A 115 6.50 3.94 -9.90
N TYR A 116 6.44 2.87 -9.11
CA TYR A 116 6.43 1.49 -9.61
C TYR A 116 5.06 0.85 -9.37
N PHE A 117 4.36 0.54 -10.46
CA PHE A 117 3.08 -0.17 -10.48
C PHE A 117 3.32 -1.58 -11.00
N ILE A 118 3.32 -2.56 -10.12
CA ILE A 118 3.65 -3.94 -10.46
C ILE A 118 2.39 -4.81 -10.34
N GLY A 119 2.12 -5.62 -11.36
CA GLY A 119 0.97 -6.53 -11.34
C GLY A 119 -0.39 -5.84 -11.33
N TYR A 120 -0.49 -4.65 -11.93
CA TYR A 120 -1.72 -3.88 -12.06
C TYR A 120 -1.84 -3.26 -13.45
N ARG A 121 -3.03 -3.39 -14.05
CA ARG A 121 -3.31 -2.77 -15.35
C ARG A 121 -3.78 -1.33 -15.16
N ILE A 122 -3.02 -0.38 -15.66
CA ILE A 122 -3.42 1.02 -15.74
C ILE A 122 -4.20 1.19 -17.05
N THR A 123 -5.44 1.61 -16.93
CA THR A 123 -6.32 1.91 -18.08
C THR A 123 -6.69 3.38 -18.08
#